data_76fbe6646bca0ffdfff30c1c864eff3b
#
_entry.id   76fbe6646bca0ffdfff30c1c864eff3b
#
_cell.length_a   1.000
_cell.length_b   1.000
_cell.length_c   1.000
_cell.angle_alpha   90.00
_cell.angle_beta   90.00
_cell.angle_gamma   90.00
#
_symmetry.space_group_name_H-M   'P 1'
#
loop_
_entity.id
_entity.type
_entity.pdbx_description
1 polymer ?
#
loop_
_entity_poly.entity_id
_entity_poly.type
_entity_poly.pdbx_seq_one_letter_code
_entity_poly.pdbx_strand_id
1 'polypeptide(L)'
;ISELINRRGQEIREQCGDDERAFDSQMKEFIRQQRESVANKCADLYEGHWDDAFGYALLYSEFFDSTPLAQQKALIAKFGNWLKSTRAVQEISKKIEAQEKTAEGMPYTDITGTDADGKPIALSDFIGKGNYVLMDMWASWCGPCKGEIPNLARLHNQYKDKGLTVIGLFVWDKQENLKKAMESEGITWPQIVDEESKSTQVYGVDGIPHIIL
;
A
#
# COMPACT_ATOMS: atom_id res chain seq x y z
N ILE A 1 -1.26 -12.67 14.88
CA ILE A 1 -1.61 -12.92 13.46
C ILE A 1 -0.36 -13.33 12.66
N SER A 2 0.75 -12.59 12.76
CA SER A 2 1.99 -12.87 12.00
C SER A 2 2.53 -14.30 12.25
N GLU A 3 2.58 -14.77 13.49
CA GLU A 3 3.02 -16.13 13.81
C GLU A 3 2.10 -17.20 13.22
N LEU A 4 0.80 -16.97 13.22
CA LEU A 4 -0.19 -17.86 12.61
C LEU A 4 0.01 -17.95 11.09
N ILE A 5 0.23 -16.80 10.44
CA ILE A 5 0.48 -16.74 8.99
C ILE A 5 1.78 -17.45 8.65
N ASN A 6 2.85 -17.23 9.40
CA ASN A 6 4.15 -17.88 9.17
C ASN A 6 4.06 -19.40 9.32
N ARG A 7 3.44 -19.89 10.41
CA ARG A 7 3.26 -21.33 10.63
C ARG A 7 2.42 -21.96 9.53
N ARG A 8 1.28 -21.35 9.18
CA ARG A 8 0.41 -21.87 8.12
C ARG A 8 1.06 -21.78 6.75
N GLY A 9 1.87 -20.76 6.49
CA GLY A 9 2.65 -20.63 5.27
C GLY A 9 3.65 -21.80 5.11
N GLN A 10 4.31 -22.21 6.18
CA GLN A 10 5.19 -23.38 6.17
C GLN A 10 4.42 -24.68 5.88
N GLU A 11 3.29 -24.89 6.55
CA GLU A 11 2.44 -26.08 6.33
C GLU A 11 1.93 -26.15 4.87
N ILE A 12 1.49 -25.02 4.31
CA ILE A 12 1.03 -24.96 2.91
C ILE A 12 2.20 -25.21 1.96
N ARG A 13 3.40 -24.67 2.25
CA ARG A 13 4.59 -24.92 1.43
C ARG A 13 4.97 -26.39 1.43
N GLU A 14 4.92 -27.06 2.58
CA GLU A 14 5.16 -28.52 2.68
C GLU A 14 4.14 -29.32 1.86
N GLN A 15 2.88 -28.88 1.81
CA GLN A 15 1.81 -29.55 1.04
C GLN A 15 1.94 -29.32 -0.46
N CYS A 16 2.35 -28.14 -0.89
CA CYS A 16 2.43 -27.77 -2.31
C CYS A 16 3.79 -28.10 -2.94
N GLY A 17 4.83 -28.32 -2.14
CA GLY A 17 6.19 -28.54 -2.66
C GLY A 17 6.64 -27.35 -3.53
N ASP A 18 7.06 -27.65 -4.77
CA ASP A 18 7.53 -26.66 -5.74
C ASP A 18 6.41 -26.03 -6.58
N ASP A 19 5.13 -26.38 -6.33
CA ASP A 19 4.00 -25.79 -7.05
C ASP A 19 3.65 -24.40 -6.48
N GLU A 20 4.30 -23.37 -7.03
CA GLU A 20 4.09 -21.98 -6.65
C GLU A 20 2.65 -21.51 -6.84
N ARG A 21 1.94 -21.98 -7.89
CA ARG A 21 0.55 -21.56 -8.14
C ARG A 21 -0.40 -22.13 -7.09
N ALA A 22 -0.20 -23.39 -6.71
CA ALA A 22 -0.97 -24.03 -5.65
C ALA A 22 -0.70 -23.35 -4.31
N PHE A 23 0.56 -23.04 -4.01
CA PHE A 23 0.94 -22.30 -2.81
C PHE A 23 0.27 -20.94 -2.74
N ASP A 24 0.39 -20.11 -3.77
CA ASP A 24 -0.21 -18.77 -3.84
C ASP A 24 -1.72 -18.81 -3.67
N SER A 25 -2.38 -19.79 -4.33
CA SER A 25 -3.83 -19.94 -4.23
C SER A 25 -4.28 -20.28 -2.81
N GLN A 26 -3.61 -21.24 -2.16
CA GLN A 26 -3.95 -21.64 -0.79
C GLN A 26 -3.62 -20.56 0.23
N MET A 27 -2.51 -19.82 0.06
CA MET A 27 -2.16 -18.70 0.91
C MET A 27 -3.16 -17.57 0.79
N LYS A 28 -3.57 -17.19 -0.42
CA LYS A 28 -4.59 -16.16 -0.66
C LYS A 28 -5.90 -16.52 0.04
N GLU A 29 -6.35 -17.77 -0.11
CA GLU A 29 -7.58 -18.23 0.53
C GLU A 29 -7.47 -18.23 2.05
N PHE A 30 -6.35 -18.68 2.61
CA PHE A 30 -6.11 -18.65 4.05
C PHE A 30 -6.13 -17.20 4.58
N ILE A 31 -5.42 -16.29 3.93
CA ILE A 31 -5.37 -14.88 4.33
C ILE A 31 -6.78 -14.25 4.24
N ARG A 32 -7.55 -14.56 3.21
CA ARG A 32 -8.94 -14.12 3.07
C ARG A 32 -9.80 -14.56 4.26
N GLN A 33 -9.73 -15.85 4.63
CA GLN A 33 -10.47 -16.38 5.78
C GLN A 33 -10.07 -15.74 7.10
N GLN A 34 -8.76 -15.49 7.32
CA GLN A 34 -8.29 -14.81 8.52
C GLN A 34 -8.82 -13.36 8.58
N ARG A 35 -8.80 -12.64 7.46
CA ARG A 35 -9.34 -11.26 7.39
C ARG A 35 -10.84 -11.21 7.66
N GLU A 36 -11.61 -12.15 7.12
CA GLU A 36 -13.04 -12.25 7.42
C GLU A 36 -13.30 -12.54 8.91
N SER A 37 -12.53 -13.46 9.51
CA SER A 37 -12.63 -13.76 10.95
C SER A 37 -12.32 -12.53 11.80
N VAL A 38 -11.28 -11.77 11.45
CA VAL A 38 -10.92 -10.53 12.14
C VAL A 38 -12.00 -9.47 11.98
N ALA A 39 -12.53 -9.31 10.77
CA ALA A 39 -13.61 -8.36 10.48
C ALA A 39 -14.88 -8.64 11.30
N ASN A 40 -15.26 -9.93 11.41
CA ASN A 40 -16.41 -10.33 12.24
C ASN A 40 -16.15 -10.00 13.70
N LYS A 41 -14.98 -10.31 14.25
CA LYS A 41 -14.62 -9.94 15.63
C LYS A 41 -14.61 -8.43 15.85
N CYS A 42 -14.12 -7.66 14.88
CA CYS A 42 -14.16 -6.21 14.92
C CYS A 42 -15.60 -5.70 14.98
N ALA A 43 -16.50 -6.24 14.16
CA ALA A 43 -17.91 -5.90 14.17
C ALA A 43 -18.57 -6.24 15.52
N ASP A 44 -18.28 -7.43 16.07
CA ASP A 44 -18.79 -7.85 17.38
C ASP A 44 -18.34 -6.92 18.51
N LEU A 45 -17.08 -6.45 18.46
CA LEU A 45 -16.55 -5.51 19.46
C LEU A 45 -17.21 -4.13 19.37
N TYR A 46 -17.70 -3.72 18.20
CA TYR A 46 -18.44 -2.48 18.06
C TYR A 46 -19.90 -2.57 18.53
N GLU A 47 -20.47 -3.78 18.72
CA GLU A 47 -21.85 -3.91 19.19
C GLU A 47 -22.04 -3.24 20.57
N GLY A 48 -22.93 -2.25 20.60
CA GLY A 48 -23.15 -1.38 21.75
C GLY A 48 -22.22 -0.18 21.89
N HIS A 49 -21.20 -0.03 21.02
CA HIS A 49 -20.16 0.99 21.09
C HIS A 49 -20.05 1.87 19.85
N TRP A 50 -21.18 2.08 19.16
CA TRP A 50 -21.24 2.79 17.89
C TRP A 50 -21.01 4.32 18.00
N ASP A 51 -21.00 4.89 19.20
CA ASP A 51 -20.86 6.34 19.40
C ASP A 51 -20.27 6.71 20.79
N ASP A 52 -19.30 5.96 21.27
CA ASP A 52 -18.67 6.18 22.58
C ASP A 52 -17.13 6.09 22.54
N ALA A 53 -16.50 6.33 23.69
CA ALA A 53 -15.06 6.32 23.84
C ALA A 53 -14.41 4.95 23.57
N PHE A 54 -15.14 3.87 23.83
CA PHE A 54 -14.65 2.51 23.56
C PHE A 54 -14.63 2.26 22.04
N GLY A 55 -15.71 2.61 21.34
CA GLY A 55 -15.75 2.58 19.88
C GLY A 55 -14.66 3.44 19.23
N TYR A 56 -14.36 4.61 19.81
CA TYR A 56 -13.23 5.44 19.37
C TYR A 56 -11.88 4.73 19.55
N ALA A 57 -11.65 4.08 20.70
CA ALA A 57 -10.41 3.35 20.96
C ALA A 57 -10.22 2.15 20.02
N LEU A 58 -11.30 1.50 19.60
CA LEU A 58 -11.26 0.39 18.64
C LEU A 58 -10.71 0.79 17.27
N LEU A 59 -10.81 2.06 16.86
CA LEU A 59 -10.23 2.56 15.61
C LEU A 59 -8.71 2.36 15.53
N TYR A 60 -8.04 2.33 16.69
CA TYR A 60 -6.58 2.17 16.81
C TYR A 60 -6.18 0.72 17.14
N SER A 61 -7.12 -0.22 17.03
CA SER A 61 -6.86 -1.62 17.29
C SER A 61 -6.40 -2.36 16.02
N GLU A 62 -5.58 -3.40 16.19
CA GLU A 62 -5.22 -4.31 15.10
C GLU A 62 -6.46 -4.95 14.44
N PHE A 63 -7.57 -5.04 15.15
CA PHE A 63 -8.83 -5.58 14.59
C PHE A 63 -9.37 -4.66 13.51
N PHE A 64 -9.40 -3.34 13.75
CA PHE A 64 -9.88 -2.38 12.76
C PHE A 64 -8.92 -2.31 11.56
N ASP A 65 -7.62 -2.16 11.79
CA ASP A 65 -6.61 -2.08 10.73
C ASP A 65 -6.55 -3.33 9.85
N SER A 66 -6.75 -4.50 10.45
CA SER A 66 -6.77 -5.78 9.72
C SER A 66 -8.11 -6.06 9.01
N THR A 67 -9.14 -5.25 9.27
CA THR A 67 -10.45 -5.40 8.64
C THR A 67 -10.36 -4.92 7.18
N PRO A 68 -10.88 -5.69 6.20
CA PRO A 68 -10.90 -5.26 4.80
C PRO A 68 -11.65 -3.93 4.59
N LEU A 69 -11.19 -3.15 3.62
CA LEU A 69 -11.65 -1.78 3.35
C LEU A 69 -13.18 -1.65 3.26
N ALA A 70 -13.84 -2.55 2.53
CA ALA A 70 -15.30 -2.54 2.38
C ALA A 70 -16.04 -2.72 3.72
N GLN A 71 -15.48 -3.54 4.62
CA GLN A 71 -16.05 -3.73 5.95
C GLN A 71 -15.72 -2.56 6.90
N GLN A 72 -14.52 -1.97 6.82
CA GLN A 72 -14.23 -0.72 7.55
C GLN A 72 -15.25 0.37 7.18
N LYS A 73 -15.52 0.54 5.91
CA LYS A 73 -16.54 1.47 5.41
C LYS A 73 -17.93 1.15 5.95
N ALA A 74 -18.31 -0.12 5.96
CA ALA A 74 -19.60 -0.56 6.51
C ALA A 74 -19.71 -0.32 8.02
N LEU A 75 -18.62 -0.49 8.79
CA LEU A 75 -18.56 -0.16 10.22
C LEU A 75 -18.73 1.36 10.43
N ILE A 76 -17.97 2.17 9.71
CA ILE A 76 -18.04 3.64 9.79
C ILE A 76 -19.45 4.16 9.46
N ALA A 77 -20.15 3.52 8.52
CA ALA A 77 -21.51 3.91 8.17
C ALA A 77 -22.47 3.79 9.37
N LYS A 78 -22.24 2.81 10.27
CA LYS A 78 -23.03 2.59 11.48
C LYS A 78 -22.66 3.50 12.66
N PHE A 79 -21.51 4.19 12.61
CA PHE A 79 -21.09 5.07 13.71
C PHE A 79 -22.09 6.18 13.96
N GLY A 80 -22.22 6.57 15.23
CA GLY A 80 -23.02 7.71 15.62
C GLY A 80 -22.37 9.06 15.27
N ASN A 81 -23.07 10.14 15.58
CA ASN A 81 -22.67 11.48 15.17
C ASN A 81 -21.37 11.95 15.81
N TRP A 82 -21.14 11.58 17.07
CA TRP A 82 -19.91 11.96 17.77
C TRP A 82 -18.69 11.29 17.14
N LEU A 83 -18.70 9.97 16.94
CA LEU A 83 -17.61 9.25 16.30
C LEU A 83 -17.34 9.78 14.89
N LYS A 84 -18.38 9.99 14.06
CA LYS A 84 -18.24 10.54 12.72
C LYS A 84 -17.66 11.95 12.69
N SER A 85 -17.85 12.74 13.75
CA SER A 85 -17.30 14.08 13.86
C SER A 85 -15.83 14.11 14.27
N THR A 86 -15.28 12.97 14.73
CA THR A 86 -13.89 12.90 15.16
C THR A 86 -12.93 12.99 13.98
N ARG A 87 -11.79 13.64 14.22
CA ARG A 87 -10.73 13.74 13.21
C ARG A 87 -10.27 12.38 12.71
N ALA A 88 -10.15 11.40 13.61
CA ALA A 88 -9.73 10.04 13.25
C ALA A 88 -10.65 9.39 12.21
N VAL A 89 -11.98 9.42 12.43
CA VAL A 89 -12.94 8.84 11.48
C VAL A 89 -12.94 9.60 10.16
N GLN A 90 -12.79 10.93 10.19
CA GLN A 90 -12.71 11.73 8.97
C GLN A 90 -11.44 11.41 8.15
N GLU A 91 -10.29 11.23 8.80
CA GLU A 91 -9.04 10.85 8.13
C GLU A 91 -9.12 9.43 7.56
N ILE A 92 -9.64 8.47 8.33
CA ILE A 92 -9.87 7.10 7.84
C ILE A 92 -10.84 7.09 6.65
N SER A 93 -11.93 7.86 6.71
CA SER A 93 -12.90 7.95 5.61
C SER A 93 -12.27 8.51 4.34
N LYS A 94 -11.44 9.56 4.44
CA LYS A 94 -10.70 10.11 3.30
C LYS A 94 -9.73 9.09 2.70
N LYS A 95 -9.03 8.34 3.56
CA LYS A 95 -8.13 7.27 3.11
C LYS A 95 -8.90 6.19 2.35
N ILE A 96 -10.03 5.74 2.90
CA ILE A 96 -10.90 4.75 2.25
C ILE A 96 -11.36 5.25 0.86
N GLU A 97 -11.82 6.50 0.78
CA GLU A 97 -12.22 7.10 -0.50
C GLU A 97 -11.06 7.18 -1.51
N ALA A 98 -9.86 7.53 -1.04
CA ALA A 98 -8.66 7.56 -1.87
C ALA A 98 -8.33 6.17 -2.43
N GLN A 99 -8.32 5.15 -1.57
CA GLN A 99 -8.05 3.76 -1.95
C GLN A 99 -9.13 3.20 -2.91
N GLU A 100 -10.41 3.57 -2.74
CA GLU A 100 -11.47 3.18 -3.68
C GLU A 100 -11.27 3.81 -5.07
N LYS A 101 -10.84 5.07 -5.12
CA LYS A 101 -10.59 5.79 -6.39
C LYS A 101 -9.37 5.26 -7.16
N THR A 102 -8.44 4.63 -6.45
CA THR A 102 -7.19 4.10 -7.01
C THR A 102 -7.10 2.58 -6.92
N ALA A 103 -8.25 1.91 -6.67
CA ALA A 103 -8.34 0.46 -6.63
C ALA A 103 -8.04 -0.18 -7.99
N GLU A 104 -7.75 -1.48 -7.98
CA GLU A 104 -7.54 -2.26 -9.20
C GLU A 104 -8.70 -2.07 -10.19
N GLY A 105 -8.36 -1.77 -11.45
CA GLY A 105 -9.32 -1.49 -12.52
C GLY A 105 -9.80 -0.04 -12.60
N MET A 106 -9.41 0.82 -11.65
CA MET A 106 -9.71 2.26 -11.71
C MET A 106 -8.64 3.01 -12.51
N PRO A 107 -8.98 4.16 -13.12
CA PRO A 107 -7.99 5.02 -13.74
C PRO A 107 -6.94 5.49 -12.72
N TYR A 108 -5.66 5.57 -13.17
CA TYR A 108 -4.64 6.16 -12.33
C TYR A 108 -4.92 7.65 -12.07
N THR A 109 -4.42 8.17 -10.97
CA THR A 109 -4.39 9.61 -10.69
C THR A 109 -2.98 10.12 -10.93
N ASP A 110 -2.85 11.17 -11.72
CA ASP A 110 -1.54 11.72 -12.06
C ASP A 110 -0.84 12.34 -10.83
N ILE A 111 0.46 12.15 -10.75
CA ILE A 111 1.34 12.68 -9.71
C ILE A 111 2.41 13.50 -10.42
N THR A 112 2.60 14.72 -9.94
CA THR A 112 3.62 15.64 -10.42
C THR A 112 4.63 15.90 -9.31
N GLY A 113 5.89 16.04 -9.69
CA GLY A 113 6.99 16.34 -8.77
C GLY A 113 8.23 16.78 -9.52
N THR A 114 9.40 16.51 -8.97
CA THR A 114 10.69 16.76 -9.61
C THR A 114 11.48 15.47 -9.77
N ASP A 115 12.33 15.40 -10.80
CA ASP A 115 13.29 14.31 -10.94
C ASP A 115 14.50 14.50 -9.99
N ALA A 116 15.46 13.60 -10.08
CA ALA A 116 16.69 13.67 -9.28
C ALA A 116 17.54 14.95 -9.52
N ASP A 117 17.32 15.63 -10.65
CA ASP A 117 17.99 16.89 -10.99
C ASP A 117 17.14 18.13 -10.68
N GLY A 118 15.97 17.96 -10.08
CA GLY A 118 15.04 19.02 -9.72
C GLY A 118 14.20 19.53 -10.90
N LYS A 119 14.17 18.81 -12.03
CA LYS A 119 13.34 19.18 -13.20
C LYS A 119 11.93 18.64 -13.02
N PRO A 120 10.90 19.37 -13.50
CA PRO A 120 9.52 18.88 -13.47
C PRO A 120 9.37 17.53 -14.16
N ILE A 121 8.63 16.62 -13.56
CA ILE A 121 8.30 15.29 -14.06
C ILE A 121 6.92 14.89 -13.56
N ALA A 122 6.21 14.09 -14.33
CA ALA A 122 4.89 13.61 -13.97
C ALA A 122 4.74 12.10 -14.24
N LEU A 123 3.84 11.43 -13.54
CA LEU A 123 3.51 10.04 -13.80
C LEU A 123 2.92 9.84 -15.22
N SER A 124 2.18 10.83 -15.71
CA SER A 124 1.66 10.89 -17.08
C SER A 124 2.76 10.92 -18.17
N ASP A 125 3.99 11.25 -17.83
CA ASP A 125 5.11 11.14 -18.77
C ASP A 125 5.43 9.69 -19.13
N PHE A 126 4.96 8.73 -18.36
CA PHE A 126 5.25 7.30 -18.50
C PHE A 126 4.01 6.46 -18.83
N ILE A 127 2.84 6.83 -18.31
CA ILE A 127 1.59 6.09 -18.51
C ILE A 127 0.98 6.40 -19.90
N GLY A 128 0.28 5.43 -20.47
CA GLY A 128 -0.39 5.59 -21.78
C GLY A 128 0.55 5.46 -23.00
N LYS A 129 1.80 5.02 -22.81
CA LYS A 129 2.80 4.81 -23.87
C LYS A 129 2.82 3.38 -24.42
N GLY A 130 1.86 2.53 -24.04
CA GLY A 130 1.82 1.12 -24.43
C GLY A 130 2.64 0.19 -23.54
N ASN A 131 3.18 0.70 -22.43
CA ASN A 131 3.95 -0.06 -21.45
C ASN A 131 3.16 -0.26 -20.16
N TYR A 132 3.47 -1.33 -19.43
CA TYR A 132 3.14 -1.44 -18.02
C TYR A 132 4.03 -0.49 -17.22
N VAL A 133 3.47 0.13 -16.19
CA VAL A 133 4.23 1.01 -15.28
C VAL A 133 4.13 0.45 -13.87
N LEU A 134 5.28 0.07 -13.32
CA LEU A 134 5.41 -0.38 -11.93
C LEU A 134 5.94 0.80 -11.11
N MET A 135 5.11 1.28 -10.20
CA MET A 135 5.37 2.41 -9.33
C MET A 135 5.68 1.92 -7.92
N ASP A 136 6.82 2.31 -7.36
CA ASP A 136 7.24 2.00 -6.00
C ASP A 136 7.32 3.28 -5.17
N MET A 137 6.53 3.36 -4.10
CA MET A 137 6.62 4.44 -3.11
C MET A 137 7.66 4.06 -2.05
N TRP A 138 8.69 4.90 -1.92
CA TRP A 138 9.83 4.61 -1.06
C TRP A 138 10.48 5.87 -0.47
N ALA A 139 11.39 5.67 0.50
CA ALA A 139 12.22 6.71 1.11
C ALA A 139 13.63 6.21 1.43
N SER A 140 14.61 7.10 1.51
CA SER A 140 16.02 6.74 1.79
C SER A 140 16.24 6.11 3.17
N TRP A 141 15.40 6.42 4.12
CA TRP A 141 15.42 5.88 5.49
C TRP A 141 14.64 4.57 5.66
N CYS A 142 13.86 4.16 4.66
CA CYS A 142 12.99 2.99 4.72
C CYS A 142 13.77 1.69 4.51
N GLY A 143 14.09 0.97 5.58
CA GLY A 143 14.79 -0.32 5.52
C GLY A 143 14.08 -1.38 4.68
N PRO A 144 12.78 -1.66 4.92
CA PRO A 144 12.01 -2.61 4.10
C PRO A 144 11.97 -2.25 2.61
N CYS A 145 11.89 -0.94 2.26
CA CYS A 145 11.93 -0.50 0.86
C CYS A 145 13.26 -0.87 0.21
N LYS A 146 14.38 -0.68 0.91
CA LYS A 146 15.71 -1.10 0.43
C LYS A 146 15.79 -2.60 0.20
N GLY A 147 15.08 -3.40 0.98
CA GLY A 147 14.98 -4.84 0.79
C GLY A 147 14.29 -5.24 -0.53
N GLU A 148 13.37 -4.41 -1.05
CA GLU A 148 12.68 -4.64 -2.32
C GLU A 148 13.45 -4.13 -3.55
N ILE A 149 14.39 -3.19 -3.40
CA ILE A 149 15.16 -2.63 -4.51
C ILE A 149 15.84 -3.69 -5.39
N PRO A 150 16.45 -4.76 -4.85
CA PRO A 150 17.03 -5.82 -5.70
C PRO A 150 16.00 -6.51 -6.59
N ASN A 151 14.76 -6.72 -6.12
CA ASN A 151 13.67 -7.29 -6.90
C ASN A 151 13.24 -6.34 -8.01
N LEU A 152 13.09 -5.05 -7.70
CA LEU A 152 12.75 -4.01 -8.66
C LEU A 152 13.85 -3.84 -9.73
N ALA A 153 15.11 -3.87 -9.33
CA ALA A 153 16.25 -3.82 -10.24
C ALA A 153 16.27 -5.03 -11.20
N ARG A 154 16.00 -6.23 -10.69
CA ARG A 154 15.86 -7.43 -11.52
C ARG A 154 14.73 -7.29 -12.53
N LEU A 155 13.55 -6.83 -12.13
CA LEU A 155 12.41 -6.60 -13.01
C LEU A 155 12.72 -5.53 -14.04
N HIS A 156 13.27 -4.38 -13.61
CA HIS A 156 13.68 -3.31 -14.50
C HIS A 156 14.65 -3.81 -15.57
N ASN A 157 15.74 -4.47 -15.18
CA ASN A 157 16.75 -4.97 -16.13
C ASN A 157 16.21 -6.02 -17.08
N GLN A 158 15.30 -6.88 -16.62
CA GLN A 158 14.74 -7.98 -17.42
C GLN A 158 13.67 -7.50 -18.41
N TYR A 159 12.93 -6.43 -18.10
CA TYR A 159 11.71 -6.06 -18.83
C TYR A 159 11.67 -4.63 -19.37
N LYS A 160 12.63 -3.76 -19.09
CA LYS A 160 12.65 -2.36 -19.57
C LYS A 160 12.54 -2.24 -21.10
N ASP A 161 13.12 -3.20 -21.84
CA ASP A 161 13.05 -3.26 -23.31
C ASP A 161 11.91 -4.17 -23.80
N LYS A 162 11.04 -4.64 -22.90
CA LYS A 162 9.92 -5.55 -23.17
C LYS A 162 8.57 -4.99 -22.71
N GLY A 163 8.50 -3.69 -22.49
CA GLY A 163 7.24 -3.01 -22.19
C GLY A 163 6.95 -2.84 -20.69
N LEU A 164 7.96 -2.88 -19.81
CA LEU A 164 7.81 -2.49 -18.40
C LEU A 164 8.66 -1.25 -18.11
N THR A 165 8.03 -0.25 -17.53
CA THR A 165 8.70 0.91 -16.93
C THR A 165 8.58 0.83 -15.42
N VAL A 166 9.71 0.87 -14.71
CA VAL A 166 9.74 1.01 -13.25
C VAL A 166 9.94 2.48 -12.92
N ILE A 167 9.19 3.01 -11.95
CA ILE A 167 9.27 4.39 -11.46
C ILE A 167 9.30 4.37 -9.94
N GLY A 168 10.20 5.14 -9.33
CA GLY A 168 10.15 5.42 -7.90
C GLY A 168 9.34 6.68 -7.62
N LEU A 169 8.44 6.63 -6.64
CA LEU A 169 7.88 7.80 -6.00
C LEU A 169 8.59 7.99 -4.67
N PHE A 170 9.44 9.01 -4.60
CA PHE A 170 10.21 9.34 -3.41
C PHE A 170 9.37 10.23 -2.50
N VAL A 171 8.88 9.65 -1.39
CA VAL A 171 7.91 10.26 -0.49
C VAL A 171 8.45 10.32 0.94
N TRP A 172 7.92 11.22 1.76
CA TRP A 172 8.30 11.39 3.18
C TRP A 172 9.79 11.61 3.41
N ASP A 173 10.46 12.17 2.41
CA ASP A 173 11.89 12.44 2.42
C ASP A 173 12.19 13.71 1.60
N LYS A 174 13.42 14.20 1.67
CA LYS A 174 13.84 15.42 0.99
C LYS A 174 14.57 15.12 -0.31
N GLN A 175 14.38 15.99 -1.31
CA GLN A 175 15.09 15.97 -2.60
C GLN A 175 16.60 15.72 -2.46
N GLU A 176 17.24 16.37 -1.48
CA GLU A 176 18.69 16.30 -1.25
C GLU A 176 19.20 14.90 -0.94
N ASN A 177 18.35 14.01 -0.38
CA ASN A 177 18.70 12.65 -0.02
C ASN A 177 18.61 11.67 -1.21
N LEU A 178 17.83 12.00 -2.24
CA LEU A 178 17.51 11.08 -3.33
C LEU A 178 18.77 10.60 -4.07
N LYS A 179 19.63 11.53 -4.56
CA LYS A 179 20.79 11.15 -5.38
C LYS A 179 21.72 10.18 -4.66
N LYS A 180 22.02 10.48 -3.39
CA LYS A 180 22.87 9.62 -2.56
C LYS A 180 22.22 8.24 -2.35
N ALA A 181 20.92 8.22 -2.11
CA ALA A 181 20.18 6.96 -1.93
C ALA A 181 20.15 6.14 -3.23
N MET A 182 19.90 6.77 -4.40
CA MET A 182 19.96 6.10 -5.69
C MET A 182 21.34 5.48 -5.95
N GLU A 183 22.43 6.21 -5.68
CA GLU A 183 23.79 5.72 -5.84
C GLU A 183 24.09 4.53 -4.92
N SER A 184 23.71 4.64 -3.64
CA SER A 184 23.99 3.59 -2.64
C SER A 184 23.22 2.30 -2.90
N GLU A 185 22.01 2.41 -3.43
CA GLU A 185 21.12 1.26 -3.68
C GLU A 185 21.16 0.77 -5.15
N GLY A 186 21.93 1.44 -6.02
CA GLY A 186 22.03 1.07 -7.44
C GLY A 186 20.75 1.32 -8.25
N ILE A 187 19.96 2.33 -7.89
CA ILE A 187 18.71 2.68 -8.56
C ILE A 187 19.02 3.43 -9.86
N THR A 188 18.56 2.92 -11.00
CA THR A 188 18.82 3.48 -12.32
C THR A 188 17.55 3.91 -13.07
N TRP A 189 16.38 3.63 -12.53
CA TRP A 189 15.09 4.00 -13.10
C TRP A 189 14.63 5.38 -12.64
N PRO A 190 13.71 6.04 -13.41
CA PRO A 190 13.20 7.37 -13.10
C PRO A 190 12.62 7.48 -11.69
N GLN A 191 12.78 8.65 -11.10
CA GLN A 191 12.26 8.99 -9.79
C GLN A 191 11.40 10.25 -9.89
N ILE A 192 10.27 10.25 -9.19
CA ILE A 192 9.44 11.43 -8.95
C ILE A 192 9.56 11.75 -7.47
N VAL A 193 10.11 12.90 -7.14
CA VAL A 193 10.15 13.41 -5.77
C VAL A 193 8.87 14.15 -5.47
N ASP A 194 8.16 13.66 -4.48
CA ASP A 194 6.93 14.26 -3.97
C ASP A 194 7.15 14.66 -2.51
N GLU A 195 7.86 15.79 -2.30
CA GLU A 195 8.20 16.28 -0.96
C GLU A 195 6.98 16.57 -0.09
N GLU A 196 5.87 16.97 -0.70
CA GLU A 196 4.61 17.21 0.01
C GLU A 196 3.82 15.92 0.27
N SER A 197 4.30 14.78 -0.24
CA SER A 197 3.70 13.46 -0.11
C SER A 197 2.21 13.42 -0.52
N LYS A 198 1.86 14.19 -1.54
CA LYS A 198 0.51 14.22 -2.12
C LYS A 198 0.11 12.86 -2.68
N SER A 199 1.06 12.15 -3.28
CA SER A 199 0.85 10.82 -3.83
C SER A 199 0.32 9.84 -2.78
N THR A 200 0.88 9.86 -1.57
CA THR A 200 0.42 8.99 -0.48
C THR A 200 -1.02 9.29 -0.06
N GLN A 201 -1.42 10.56 -0.09
CA GLN A 201 -2.80 10.97 0.19
C GLN A 201 -3.75 10.56 -0.93
N VAL A 202 -3.34 10.76 -2.20
CA VAL A 202 -4.12 10.41 -3.39
C VAL A 202 -4.38 8.92 -3.49
N TYR A 203 -3.37 8.10 -3.17
CA TYR A 203 -3.46 6.64 -3.22
C TYR A 203 -3.87 6.00 -1.87
N GLY A 204 -4.12 6.82 -0.83
CA GLY A 204 -4.52 6.34 0.48
C GLY A 204 -3.47 5.47 1.16
N VAL A 205 -2.18 5.80 0.97
CA VAL A 205 -1.03 5.06 1.48
C VAL A 205 -0.53 5.67 2.79
N ASP A 206 -0.40 4.86 3.82
CA ASP A 206 0.12 5.24 5.14
C ASP A 206 1.36 4.43 5.57
N GLY A 207 1.87 3.58 4.70
CA GLY A 207 3.09 2.81 4.93
C GLY A 207 3.84 2.49 3.63
N ILE A 208 5.15 2.46 3.70
CA ILE A 208 6.05 2.08 2.60
C ILE A 208 6.93 0.89 3.02
N PRO A 209 7.35 0.01 2.06
CA PRO A 209 7.14 0.12 0.62
C PRO A 209 5.69 -0.08 0.19
N HIS A 210 5.27 0.60 -0.88
CA HIS A 210 3.97 0.40 -1.51
C HIS A 210 4.14 0.36 -3.02
N ILE A 211 3.81 -0.78 -3.62
CA ILE A 211 4.07 -1.06 -5.05
C ILE A 211 2.73 -1.21 -5.77
N ILE A 212 2.59 -0.51 -6.91
CA ILE A 212 1.40 -0.50 -7.77
C ILE A 212 1.83 -0.80 -9.21
N LEU A 213 1.07 -1.68 -9.89
CA LEU A 213 1.23 -1.99 -11.31
C LEU A 213 0.01 -1.47 -12.09
#